data_101f96214c8fc36a1dcca6cd49e73126
#
_entry.id   101f96214c8fc36a1dcca6cd49e73126
#
_cell.length_a   1.000
_cell.length_b   1.000
_cell.length_c   1.000
_cell.angle_alpha   90.00
_cell.angle_beta   90.00
_cell.angle_gamma   90.00
#
_symmetry.space_group_name_H-M   'P 1'
#
loop_
_entity.id
_entity.type
_entity.pdbx_description
1 polymer ?
#
loop_
_entity_poly.entity_id
_entity_poly.type
_entity_poly.pdbx_seq_one_letter_code
_entity_poly.pdbx_strand_id
1 'polypeptide(L)'
;HETARQPSAPIADEYEGSDMLYSSGTTGRPKGIKLPIDGAPLGTQRSPIDVLGTVYGANETSIYLSPAPLYHAAPLRFNMGMLKKGGTCIVMERFDPENALALIEKYVVTHSQWVPTMFVRMLKMPAEAREKYDLSSLKIAIHAAAPCPVDIKRQMIDWWGPVLFEYYAGTEGNGFCAINSEQWLAHPGSVGR
;
A
#
# COMPACT_ATOMS: atom_id res chain seq x y z
N HIS A 1 -8.98 25.94 -6.33
CA HIS A 1 -7.92 24.96 -6.12
C HIS A 1 -6.60 25.51 -6.67
N GLU A 2 -5.48 25.37 -5.93
CA GLU A 2 -4.15 25.87 -6.33
C GLU A 2 -3.68 25.27 -7.65
N THR A 3 -3.94 23.97 -7.85
CA THR A 3 -3.57 23.23 -9.08
C THR A 3 -4.23 23.79 -10.34
N ALA A 4 -5.47 24.32 -10.25
CA ALA A 4 -6.17 24.90 -11.38
C ALA A 4 -5.55 26.21 -11.90
N ARG A 5 -4.63 26.80 -11.13
CA ARG A 5 -3.91 28.04 -11.49
C ARG A 5 -2.55 27.77 -12.12
N GLN A 6 -2.11 26.49 -12.11
CA GLN A 6 -0.82 26.12 -12.66
C GLN A 6 -0.94 25.84 -14.17
N PRO A 7 0.12 26.09 -14.96
CA PRO A 7 0.15 25.68 -16.35
C PRO A 7 -0.06 24.18 -16.50
N SER A 8 -0.83 23.77 -17.51
CA SER A 8 -1.06 22.36 -17.85
C SER A 8 -0.06 21.81 -18.88
N ALA A 9 0.78 22.68 -19.45
CA ALA A 9 1.83 22.26 -20.36
C ALA A 9 3.01 21.63 -19.63
N PRO A 10 3.64 20.58 -20.20
CA PRO A 10 4.88 20.02 -19.66
C PRO A 10 5.98 21.10 -19.51
N ILE A 11 6.83 20.96 -18.50
CA ILE A 11 8.00 21.79 -18.33
C ILE A 11 9.11 21.38 -19.33
N ALA A 12 10.00 22.30 -19.70
CA ALA A 12 10.98 22.06 -20.75
C ALA A 12 12.04 21.00 -20.40
N ASP A 13 12.27 20.77 -19.11
CA ASP A 13 13.25 19.83 -18.55
C ASP A 13 12.58 18.69 -17.77
N GLU A 14 11.44 18.21 -18.24
CA GLU A 14 10.67 17.14 -17.62
C GLU A 14 11.42 15.79 -17.69
N TYR A 15 11.68 15.21 -16.51
CA TYR A 15 12.25 13.88 -16.39
C TYR A 15 11.74 13.16 -15.15
N GLU A 16 11.88 11.83 -15.13
CA GLU A 16 11.46 10.99 -14.01
C GLU A 16 12.30 11.29 -12.76
N GLY A 17 11.65 11.58 -11.66
CA GLY A 17 12.26 11.69 -10.35
C GLY A 17 12.17 10.42 -9.53
N SER A 18 12.72 10.45 -8.33
CA SER A 18 12.58 9.35 -7.34
C SER A 18 12.38 9.91 -5.94
N ASP A 19 11.74 9.10 -5.10
CA ASP A 19 11.62 9.42 -3.68
C ASP A 19 12.97 9.27 -2.97
N MET A 20 13.24 10.14 -2.01
CA MET A 20 14.34 10.00 -1.08
C MET A 20 13.80 9.74 0.32
N LEU A 21 13.88 8.49 0.76
CA LEU A 21 13.37 8.05 2.04
C LEU A 21 14.46 8.00 3.11
N TYR A 22 14.05 8.18 4.35
CA TYR A 22 14.94 8.05 5.50
C TYR A 22 14.54 6.84 6.35
N SER A 23 15.51 5.96 6.64
CA SER A 23 15.35 4.94 7.66
C SER A 23 15.84 5.47 9.01
N SER A 24 15.31 4.93 10.11
CA SER A 24 15.75 5.31 11.47
C SER A 24 17.22 4.99 11.74
N GLY A 25 17.81 4.11 10.92
CA GLY A 25 19.19 3.60 11.09
C GLY A 25 19.38 2.77 12.35
N THR A 26 20.11 1.68 12.26
CA THR A 26 20.45 0.81 13.41
C THR A 26 21.44 1.47 14.39
N THR A 27 22.11 2.53 13.98
CA THR A 27 23.14 3.25 14.75
C THR A 27 22.66 4.56 15.37
N GLY A 28 21.32 4.83 15.34
CA GLY A 28 20.70 5.99 15.95
C GLY A 28 20.71 7.27 15.08
N ARG A 29 21.36 7.27 13.91
CA ARG A 29 21.28 8.38 12.96
C ARG A 29 20.42 7.98 11.76
N PRO A 30 19.43 8.80 11.37
CA PRO A 30 18.65 8.54 10.16
C PRO A 30 19.56 8.48 8.93
N LYS A 31 19.28 7.51 8.04
CA LYS A 31 20.01 7.32 6.79
C LYS A 31 19.08 7.61 5.62
N GLY A 32 19.48 8.58 4.78
CA GLY A 32 18.79 8.86 3.51
C GLY A 32 19.13 7.80 2.47
N ILE A 33 18.10 7.21 1.87
CA ILE A 33 18.22 6.21 0.82
C ILE A 33 17.99 6.92 -0.49
N LYS A 34 19.08 7.23 -1.18
CA LYS A 34 19.06 7.92 -2.47
C LYS A 34 19.10 6.89 -3.59
N LEU A 35 18.00 6.79 -4.34
CA LEU A 35 17.96 6.00 -5.55
C LEU A 35 18.66 6.73 -6.70
N PRO A 36 19.31 6.02 -7.62
CA PRO A 36 19.88 6.62 -8.83
C PRO A 36 18.78 7.31 -9.65
N ILE A 37 19.07 8.49 -10.19
CA ILE A 37 18.23 9.20 -11.15
C ILE A 37 19.05 9.27 -12.45
N ASP A 38 18.53 8.69 -13.52
CA ASP A 38 19.21 8.60 -14.81
C ASP A 38 18.76 9.68 -15.82
N GLY A 39 17.82 10.54 -15.40
CA GLY A 39 17.27 11.58 -16.26
C GLY A 39 16.36 11.05 -17.39
N ALA A 40 15.80 9.85 -17.22
CA ALA A 40 14.87 9.28 -18.19
C ALA A 40 13.60 10.13 -18.32
N PRO A 41 12.95 10.13 -19.48
CA PRO A 41 11.67 10.80 -19.68
C PRO A 41 10.62 10.31 -18.68
N LEU A 42 9.71 11.20 -18.25
CA LEU A 42 8.65 10.90 -17.31
C LEU A 42 7.84 9.67 -17.72
N GLY A 43 7.62 8.74 -16.80
CA GLY A 43 6.85 7.52 -17.02
C GLY A 43 7.58 6.38 -17.72
N THR A 44 8.86 6.55 -18.10
CA THR A 44 9.64 5.53 -18.83
C THR A 44 10.51 4.67 -17.91
N GLN A 45 10.93 5.19 -16.78
CA GLN A 45 11.77 4.47 -15.82
C GLN A 45 10.94 3.55 -14.94
N ARG A 46 11.38 2.31 -14.74
CA ARG A 46 10.81 1.42 -13.73
C ARG A 46 11.32 1.81 -12.35
N SER A 47 10.41 1.99 -11.42
CA SER A 47 10.73 2.38 -10.05
C SER A 47 9.94 1.54 -9.05
N PRO A 48 10.32 1.54 -7.76
CA PRO A 48 9.51 0.89 -6.71
C PRO A 48 8.06 1.39 -6.64
N ILE A 49 7.78 2.58 -7.20
CA ILE A 49 6.44 3.15 -7.29
C ILE A 49 5.54 2.33 -8.22
N ASP A 50 6.10 1.66 -9.23
CA ASP A 50 5.35 0.90 -10.23
C ASP A 50 4.85 -0.46 -9.70
N VAL A 51 5.29 -0.91 -8.53
CA VAL A 51 4.96 -2.23 -7.96
C VAL A 51 3.45 -2.42 -7.82
N LEU A 52 2.71 -1.38 -7.48
CA LEU A 52 1.26 -1.46 -7.30
C LEU A 52 0.55 -1.87 -8.62
N GLY A 53 0.99 -1.32 -9.75
CA GLY A 53 0.45 -1.70 -11.05
C GLY A 53 0.98 -3.04 -11.57
N THR A 54 2.28 -3.31 -11.40
CA THR A 54 2.92 -4.50 -11.99
C THR A 54 2.67 -5.78 -11.21
N VAL A 55 2.58 -5.70 -9.89
CA VAL A 55 2.39 -6.87 -9.01
C VAL A 55 0.94 -7.02 -8.58
N TYR A 56 0.25 -5.94 -8.33
CA TYR A 56 -1.10 -5.95 -7.75
C TYR A 56 -2.20 -5.50 -8.73
N GLY A 57 -1.89 -5.29 -10.00
CA GLY A 57 -2.86 -5.04 -11.06
C GLY A 57 -3.60 -3.72 -10.99
N ALA A 58 -3.09 -2.73 -10.23
CA ALA A 58 -3.72 -1.42 -10.14
C ALA A 58 -3.68 -0.68 -11.50
N ASN A 59 -4.75 0.00 -11.81
CA ASN A 59 -4.96 0.76 -13.05
C ASN A 59 -5.81 2.02 -12.77
N GLU A 60 -6.20 2.72 -13.82
CA GLU A 60 -6.96 3.97 -13.74
C GLU A 60 -8.35 3.84 -13.12
N THR A 61 -8.93 2.65 -13.07
CA THR A 61 -10.23 2.40 -12.42
C THR A 61 -10.08 2.00 -10.95
N SER A 62 -8.86 1.82 -10.46
CA SER A 62 -8.59 1.37 -9.10
C SER A 62 -8.80 2.49 -8.09
N ILE A 63 -9.39 2.13 -6.95
CA ILE A 63 -9.58 3.02 -5.79
C ILE A 63 -8.80 2.42 -4.63
N TYR A 64 -7.84 3.19 -4.13
CA TYR A 64 -6.89 2.74 -3.12
C TYR A 64 -7.11 3.44 -1.78
N LEU A 65 -7.27 2.66 -0.71
CA LEU A 65 -7.31 3.17 0.66
C LEU A 65 -5.91 3.13 1.28
N SER A 66 -5.46 4.29 1.75
CA SER A 66 -4.18 4.50 2.45
C SER A 66 -4.42 4.83 3.93
N PRO A 67 -4.45 3.86 4.84
CA PRO A 67 -4.71 4.08 6.25
C PRO A 67 -3.47 4.45 7.07
N ALA A 68 -2.28 4.33 6.50
CA ALA A 68 -1.01 4.58 7.17
C ALA A 68 -0.41 5.94 6.80
N PRO A 69 0.42 6.54 7.69
CA PRO A 69 1.02 7.85 7.44
C PRO A 69 1.93 7.88 6.22
N LEU A 70 1.82 8.93 5.40
CA LEU A 70 2.55 9.08 4.14
C LEU A 70 4.07 9.32 4.30
N TYR A 71 4.57 9.56 5.50
CA TYR A 71 6.01 9.68 5.74
C TYR A 71 6.74 8.32 5.76
N HIS A 72 6.02 7.20 5.74
CA HIS A 72 6.60 5.87 5.57
C HIS A 72 6.72 5.50 4.08
N ALA A 73 7.75 4.68 3.78
CA ALA A 73 8.08 4.28 2.42
C ALA A 73 6.90 3.67 1.65
N ALA A 74 6.25 2.67 2.21
CA ALA A 74 5.21 1.94 1.51
C ALA A 74 3.94 2.78 1.28
N PRO A 75 3.35 3.47 2.28
CA PRO A 75 2.22 4.35 2.03
C PRO A 75 2.52 5.43 0.99
N LEU A 76 3.70 6.06 1.04
CA LEU A 76 4.08 7.07 0.06
C LEU A 76 4.15 6.46 -1.36
N ARG A 77 4.94 5.39 -1.53
CA ARG A 77 5.16 4.75 -2.83
C ARG A 77 3.88 4.19 -3.44
N PHE A 78 3.01 3.58 -2.64
CA PHE A 78 1.75 3.06 -3.15
C PHE A 78 0.77 4.17 -3.55
N ASN A 79 0.70 5.28 -2.82
CA ASN A 79 -0.09 6.45 -3.26
C ASN A 79 0.47 7.05 -4.56
N MET A 80 1.78 7.26 -4.65
CA MET A 80 2.42 7.76 -5.88
C MET A 80 2.18 6.81 -7.05
N GLY A 81 2.32 5.49 -6.84
CA GLY A 81 2.07 4.48 -7.85
C GLY A 81 0.61 4.46 -8.33
N MET A 82 -0.35 4.61 -7.41
CA MET A 82 -1.76 4.71 -7.77
C MET A 82 -2.04 5.95 -8.61
N LEU A 83 -1.53 7.12 -8.21
CA LEU A 83 -1.67 8.37 -8.97
C LEU A 83 -1.00 8.28 -10.34
N LYS A 84 0.19 7.67 -10.43
CA LYS A 84 0.89 7.43 -11.71
C LYS A 84 0.07 6.56 -12.67
N LYS A 85 -0.78 5.66 -12.15
CA LYS A 85 -1.70 4.83 -12.95
C LYS A 85 -3.04 5.51 -13.27
N GLY A 86 -3.26 6.74 -12.80
CA GLY A 86 -4.53 7.44 -12.97
C GLY A 86 -5.64 7.02 -12.01
N GLY A 87 -5.34 6.15 -11.04
CA GLY A 87 -6.29 5.69 -10.04
C GLY A 87 -6.57 6.73 -8.95
N THR A 88 -7.49 6.41 -8.06
CA THR A 88 -7.93 7.30 -6.97
C THR A 88 -7.33 6.86 -5.64
N CYS A 89 -6.84 7.81 -4.84
CA CYS A 89 -6.36 7.57 -3.48
C CYS A 89 -7.31 8.16 -2.45
N ILE A 90 -7.73 7.34 -1.48
CA ILE A 90 -8.44 7.73 -0.27
C ILE A 90 -7.45 7.68 0.88
N VAL A 91 -7.02 8.85 1.36
CA VAL A 91 -5.99 8.94 2.42
C VAL A 91 -6.68 9.21 3.75
N MET A 92 -6.43 8.36 4.74
CA MET A 92 -6.89 8.58 6.10
C MET A 92 -5.89 9.47 6.83
N GLU A 93 -6.38 10.52 7.48
CA GLU A 93 -5.55 11.38 8.34
C GLU A 93 -4.98 10.59 9.52
N ARG A 94 -5.79 9.69 10.05
CA ARG A 94 -5.46 8.81 11.17
C ARG A 94 -6.20 7.47 11.02
N PHE A 95 -5.51 6.36 11.29
CA PHE A 95 -6.15 5.05 11.27
C PHE A 95 -7.19 4.91 12.40
N ASP A 96 -8.41 4.66 12.00
CA ASP A 96 -9.51 4.21 12.83
C ASP A 96 -10.14 2.96 12.18
N PRO A 97 -10.31 1.84 12.94
CA PRO A 97 -10.78 0.57 12.37
C PRO A 97 -12.17 0.67 11.72
N GLU A 98 -13.14 1.25 12.39
CA GLU A 98 -14.51 1.33 11.87
C GLU A 98 -14.60 2.30 10.68
N ASN A 99 -13.93 3.44 10.77
CA ASN A 99 -13.89 4.39 9.67
C ASN A 99 -13.21 3.79 8.42
N ALA A 100 -12.20 2.93 8.60
CA ALA A 100 -11.57 2.26 7.47
C ALA A 100 -12.55 1.35 6.71
N LEU A 101 -13.38 0.58 7.43
CA LEU A 101 -14.43 -0.26 6.82
C LEU A 101 -15.50 0.59 6.12
N ALA A 102 -15.95 1.67 6.77
CA ALA A 102 -16.90 2.61 6.20
C ALA A 102 -16.38 3.28 4.90
N LEU A 103 -15.08 3.58 4.84
CA LEU A 103 -14.46 4.15 3.64
C LEU A 103 -14.35 3.11 2.52
N ILE A 104 -14.09 1.82 2.84
CA ILE A 104 -14.08 0.74 1.84
C ILE A 104 -15.43 0.66 1.16
N GLU A 105 -16.52 0.57 1.92
CA GLU A 105 -17.88 0.52 1.37
C GLU A 105 -18.21 1.81 0.59
N LYS A 106 -18.05 2.97 1.25
CA LYS A 106 -18.46 4.27 0.70
C LYS A 106 -17.83 4.58 -0.67
N TYR A 107 -16.56 4.26 -0.82
CA TYR A 107 -15.81 4.59 -2.04
C TYR A 107 -15.58 3.39 -2.96
N VAL A 108 -16.15 2.23 -2.64
CA VAL A 108 -15.99 0.99 -3.43
C VAL A 108 -14.50 0.67 -3.63
N VAL A 109 -13.75 0.70 -2.52
CA VAL A 109 -12.29 0.54 -2.52
C VAL A 109 -11.89 -0.82 -3.07
N THR A 110 -10.96 -0.84 -4.01
CA THR A 110 -10.47 -2.06 -4.66
C THR A 110 -9.12 -2.53 -4.13
N HIS A 111 -8.28 -1.61 -3.69
CA HIS A 111 -6.92 -1.85 -3.21
C HIS A 111 -6.68 -1.15 -1.89
N SER A 112 -5.88 -1.76 -1.02
CA SER A 112 -5.54 -1.16 0.27
C SER A 112 -4.21 -1.68 0.81
N GLN A 113 -3.57 -0.93 1.72
CA GLN A 113 -2.34 -1.37 2.36
C GLN A 113 -2.43 -1.23 3.88
N TRP A 114 -1.91 -2.22 4.60
CA TRP A 114 -2.08 -2.39 6.03
C TRP A 114 -0.76 -2.77 6.71
N VAL A 115 -0.78 -2.69 8.04
CA VAL A 115 0.23 -3.32 8.90
C VAL A 115 -0.47 -4.26 9.90
N PRO A 116 0.19 -5.31 10.39
CA PRO A 116 -0.46 -6.33 11.25
C PRO A 116 -1.17 -5.79 12.48
N THR A 117 -0.68 -4.70 13.07
CA THR A 117 -1.34 -4.05 14.22
C THR A 117 -2.71 -3.45 13.87
N MET A 118 -2.93 -3.04 12.62
CA MET A 118 -4.23 -2.59 12.14
C MET A 118 -5.22 -3.77 12.08
N PHE A 119 -4.79 -4.92 11.59
CA PHE A 119 -5.59 -6.15 11.59
C PHE A 119 -6.01 -6.55 13.00
N VAL A 120 -5.06 -6.56 13.96
CA VAL A 120 -5.36 -6.84 15.36
C VAL A 120 -6.42 -5.87 15.91
N ARG A 121 -6.33 -4.58 15.60
CA ARG A 121 -7.31 -3.60 16.03
C ARG A 121 -8.69 -3.82 15.41
N MET A 122 -8.75 -4.16 14.12
CA MET A 122 -10.00 -4.48 13.43
C MET A 122 -10.65 -5.75 13.97
N LEU A 123 -9.88 -6.81 14.22
CA LEU A 123 -10.40 -8.07 14.78
C LEU A 123 -10.90 -7.93 16.22
N LYS A 124 -10.42 -6.92 16.96
CA LYS A 124 -10.92 -6.61 18.31
C LYS A 124 -12.24 -5.82 18.33
N MET A 125 -12.73 -5.36 17.18
CA MET A 125 -14.04 -4.73 17.11
C MET A 125 -15.15 -5.75 17.40
N PRO A 126 -16.31 -5.32 17.96
CA PRO A 126 -17.49 -6.17 18.07
C PRO A 126 -17.89 -6.76 16.71
N ALA A 127 -18.42 -7.99 16.72
CA ALA A 127 -18.83 -8.67 15.49
C ALA A 127 -19.83 -7.82 14.68
N GLU A 128 -20.81 -7.25 15.34
CA GLU A 128 -21.84 -6.40 14.72
C GLU A 128 -21.24 -5.20 13.97
N ALA A 129 -20.15 -4.62 14.51
CA ALA A 129 -19.46 -3.50 13.86
C ALA A 129 -18.63 -3.98 12.65
N ARG A 130 -18.09 -5.20 12.70
CA ARG A 130 -17.32 -5.79 11.58
C ARG A 130 -18.20 -6.22 10.40
N GLU A 131 -19.40 -6.71 10.70
CA GLU A 131 -20.36 -7.26 9.72
C GLU A 131 -21.24 -6.17 9.10
N LYS A 132 -21.17 -4.94 9.60
CA LYS A 132 -22.02 -3.82 9.18
C LYS A 132 -21.72 -3.33 7.76
N TYR A 133 -20.49 -3.49 7.28
CA TYR A 133 -20.02 -2.87 6.05
C TYR A 133 -19.81 -3.88 4.93
N ASP A 134 -20.19 -3.50 3.70
CA ASP A 134 -19.89 -4.28 2.49
C ASP A 134 -18.45 -4.07 2.06
N LEU A 135 -17.66 -5.13 2.13
CA LEU A 135 -16.25 -5.16 1.73
C LEU A 135 -16.01 -5.88 0.40
N SER A 136 -17.07 -6.26 -0.31
CA SER A 136 -17.01 -7.09 -1.53
C SER A 136 -16.25 -6.44 -2.70
N SER A 137 -16.10 -5.13 -2.67
CA SER A 137 -15.29 -4.38 -3.65
C SER A 137 -13.79 -4.59 -3.51
N LEU A 138 -13.32 -5.00 -2.31
CA LEU A 138 -11.89 -5.13 -2.01
C LEU A 138 -11.31 -6.36 -2.72
N LYS A 139 -10.38 -6.14 -3.64
CA LYS A 139 -9.70 -7.17 -4.43
C LYS A 139 -8.32 -7.49 -3.89
N ILE A 140 -7.63 -6.47 -3.40
CA ILE A 140 -6.23 -6.54 -2.97
C ILE A 140 -6.06 -5.80 -1.64
N ALA A 141 -5.70 -6.53 -0.60
CA ALA A 141 -5.35 -6.00 0.72
C ALA A 141 -3.90 -6.38 1.04
N ILE A 142 -2.99 -5.43 0.84
CA ILE A 142 -1.55 -5.65 1.00
C ILE A 142 -1.16 -5.40 2.45
N HIS A 143 -0.33 -6.26 3.04
CA HIS A 143 0.28 -5.96 4.33
C HIS A 143 1.77 -6.26 4.35
N ALA A 144 2.49 -5.55 5.20
CA ALA A 144 3.93 -5.67 5.36
C ALA A 144 4.41 -4.97 6.65
N ALA A 145 5.70 -4.66 6.71
CA ALA A 145 6.39 -3.88 7.73
C ALA A 145 6.67 -4.61 9.05
N ALA A 146 5.95 -5.66 9.38
CA ALA A 146 6.19 -6.50 10.55
C ALA A 146 5.68 -7.92 10.30
N PRO A 147 6.19 -8.94 11.02
CA PRO A 147 5.62 -10.28 10.99
C PRO A 147 4.13 -10.24 11.38
N CYS A 148 3.29 -10.86 10.57
CA CYS A 148 1.88 -11.02 10.88
C CYS A 148 1.67 -12.36 11.62
N PRO A 149 1.12 -12.36 12.86
CA PRO A 149 0.82 -13.61 13.55
C PRO A 149 -0.10 -14.50 12.70
N VAL A 150 0.19 -15.80 12.66
CA VAL A 150 -0.53 -16.77 11.82
C VAL A 150 -2.03 -16.73 12.06
N ASP A 151 -2.45 -16.70 13.33
CA ASP A 151 -3.86 -16.67 13.72
C ASP A 151 -4.56 -15.37 13.27
N ILE A 152 -3.87 -14.24 13.35
CA ILE A 152 -4.39 -12.94 12.91
C ILE A 152 -4.62 -12.95 11.40
N LYS A 153 -3.64 -13.39 10.63
CA LYS A 153 -3.76 -13.43 9.18
C LYS A 153 -4.83 -14.43 8.72
N ARG A 154 -4.95 -15.58 9.39
CA ARG A 154 -6.01 -16.56 9.11
C ARG A 154 -7.39 -15.94 9.34
N GLN A 155 -7.63 -15.32 10.51
CA GLN A 155 -8.88 -14.65 10.81
C GLN A 155 -9.22 -13.52 9.82
N MET A 156 -8.22 -12.80 9.34
CA MET A 156 -8.43 -11.77 8.31
C MET A 156 -8.82 -12.39 6.97
N ILE A 157 -8.20 -13.50 6.56
CA ILE A 157 -8.58 -14.24 5.34
C ILE A 157 -10.00 -14.80 5.47
N ASP A 158 -10.35 -15.36 6.63
CA ASP A 158 -11.69 -15.90 6.89
C ASP A 158 -12.76 -14.79 6.81
N TRP A 159 -12.43 -13.57 7.23
CA TRP A 159 -13.35 -12.44 7.21
C TRP A 159 -13.42 -11.72 5.86
N TRP A 160 -12.27 -11.37 5.29
CA TRP A 160 -12.21 -10.56 4.04
C TRP A 160 -12.17 -11.40 2.77
N GLY A 161 -11.99 -12.71 2.89
CA GLY A 161 -11.72 -13.59 1.77
C GLY A 161 -10.24 -13.62 1.38
N PRO A 162 -9.90 -14.35 0.30
CA PRO A 162 -8.51 -14.57 -0.13
C PRO A 162 -7.90 -13.36 -0.87
N VAL A 163 -8.16 -12.16 -0.37
CA VAL A 163 -7.70 -10.89 -0.95
C VAL A 163 -6.41 -10.35 -0.32
N LEU A 164 -5.88 -11.04 0.71
CA LEU A 164 -4.67 -10.62 1.40
C LEU A 164 -3.41 -10.99 0.63
N PHE A 165 -2.51 -10.02 0.55
CA PHE A 165 -1.16 -10.17 0.01
C PHE A 165 -0.16 -9.68 1.04
N GLU A 166 0.90 -10.45 1.25
CA GLU A 166 2.01 -10.06 2.10
C GLU A 166 3.26 -9.88 1.25
N TYR A 167 4.07 -8.89 1.60
CA TYR A 167 5.41 -8.80 1.07
C TYR A 167 6.44 -8.51 2.17
N TYR A 168 7.66 -8.92 1.92
CA TYR A 168 8.84 -8.58 2.69
C TYR A 168 9.84 -7.86 1.79
N ALA A 169 10.22 -6.65 2.18
CA ALA A 169 11.19 -5.84 1.45
C ALA A 169 11.85 -4.82 2.39
N GLY A 170 13.08 -4.42 2.06
CA GLY A 170 13.77 -3.30 2.70
C GLY A 170 13.56 -2.00 1.92
N THR A 171 13.62 -0.87 2.62
CA THR A 171 13.57 0.47 1.98
C THR A 171 14.75 0.66 1.02
N GLU A 172 15.87 0.01 1.32
CA GLU A 172 17.11 -0.01 0.53
C GLU A 172 17.00 -0.76 -0.82
N GLY A 173 15.93 -1.53 -1.03
CA GLY A 173 15.74 -2.31 -2.26
C GLY A 173 16.59 -3.57 -2.36
N ASN A 174 16.94 -4.18 -1.22
CA ASN A 174 17.80 -5.39 -1.15
C ASN A 174 17.13 -6.68 -1.60
N GLY A 175 15.87 -6.62 -2.00
CA GLY A 175 15.08 -7.76 -2.42
C GLY A 175 13.60 -7.56 -2.11
N PHE A 176 12.78 -8.40 -2.72
CA PHE A 176 11.35 -8.39 -2.58
C PHE A 176 10.83 -9.83 -2.61
N CYS A 177 10.14 -10.25 -1.55
CA CYS A 177 9.40 -11.51 -1.52
C CYS A 177 7.92 -11.17 -1.37
N ALA A 178 7.05 -11.95 -2.00
CA ALA A 178 5.61 -11.77 -1.89
C ALA A 178 4.85 -13.08 -1.85
N ILE A 179 3.68 -13.07 -1.23
CA ILE A 179 2.81 -14.23 -1.13
C ILE A 179 1.34 -13.79 -1.11
N ASN A 180 0.49 -14.47 -1.85
CA ASN A 180 -0.95 -14.27 -1.79
C ASN A 180 -1.62 -15.16 -0.73
N SER A 181 -2.93 -15.01 -0.53
CA SER A 181 -3.69 -15.76 0.47
C SER A 181 -3.67 -17.27 0.22
N GLU A 182 -3.81 -17.72 -1.02
CA GLU A 182 -3.82 -19.13 -1.38
C GLU A 182 -2.49 -19.81 -1.08
N GLN A 183 -1.41 -19.22 -1.54
CA GLN A 183 -0.05 -19.69 -1.27
C GLN A 183 0.26 -19.68 0.24
N TRP A 184 -0.19 -18.64 0.93
CA TRP A 184 0.03 -18.54 2.37
C TRP A 184 -0.74 -19.59 3.17
N LEU A 185 -1.99 -19.90 2.78
CA LEU A 185 -2.78 -20.96 3.43
C LEU A 185 -2.11 -22.34 3.27
N ALA A 186 -1.41 -22.57 2.15
CA ALA A 186 -0.60 -23.77 1.95
C ALA A 186 0.71 -23.76 2.77
N HIS A 187 1.24 -22.57 3.11
CA HIS A 187 2.52 -22.40 3.82
C HIS A 187 2.40 -21.32 4.91
N PRO A 188 1.60 -21.55 5.99
CA PRO A 188 1.38 -20.55 7.04
C PRO A 188 2.69 -20.08 7.68
N GLY A 189 2.84 -18.76 7.83
CA GLY A 189 4.04 -18.13 8.39
C GLY A 189 5.14 -17.81 7.36
N SER A 190 4.98 -18.25 6.10
CA SER A 190 5.86 -17.82 5.01
C SER A 190 5.60 -16.37 4.61
N VAL A 191 6.63 -15.68 4.13
CA VAL A 191 6.53 -14.35 3.48
C VAL A 191 6.67 -14.44 1.95
N GLY A 192 6.70 -15.66 1.43
CA GLY A 192 6.82 -15.90 0.00
C GLY A 192 8.26 -16.03 -0.49
N ARG A 193 8.43 -15.83 -1.79
CA ARG A 193 9.70 -15.91 -2.52
C ARG A 193 9.80 -14.81 -3.56
#